data_073e402a2fd2752c26ad755245b80daf
#
_entry.id   073e402a2fd2752c26ad755245b80daf
#
_cell.length_a   1.000
_cell.length_b   1.000
_cell.length_c   1.000
_cell.angle_alpha   90.00
_cell.angle_beta   90.00
_cell.angle_gamma   90.00
#
_symmetry.space_group_name_H-M   'P 1'
#
loop_
_entity.id
_entity.type
_entity.pdbx_description
1 polymer ?
#
loop_
_entity_poly.entity_id
_entity_poly.type
_entity_poly.pdbx_seq_one_letter_code
_entity_poly.pdbx_strand_id
1 'polypeptide(L)'
;MTRVVVAGGHGKIALILERLLADRGDSVSGFIRNPEHSADLEAAGAAVVVLDLEQASVDEVAAHLEAADAVVFAAGAGPGSGAARKETVDRDAAILLADAAEAAKVSRYVMISSMGADADAPDDAGDPVFVAYLRAKGAADDNVRARKALESTIVRPGHLTDDPGIGRVLIADSTGRGNIPREDVAAVLLAVLDTPGTAGQTFEVISGDTPIADAVTTSTRE
;
A
#
# COMPACT_ATOMS: atom_id res chain seq x y z
N MET A 1 8.90 -17.50 -8.35
CA MET A 1 8.93 -16.18 -9.03
C MET A 1 7.51 -15.67 -9.05
N THR A 2 7.24 -14.69 -8.27
CA THR A 2 5.92 -14.06 -8.11
C THR A 2 5.87 -12.80 -8.97
N ARG A 3 4.74 -12.50 -9.60
CA ARG A 3 4.54 -11.26 -10.35
C ARG A 3 3.72 -10.29 -9.51
N VAL A 4 4.32 -9.16 -9.12
CA VAL A 4 3.69 -8.14 -8.29
C VAL A 4 3.56 -6.83 -9.07
N VAL A 5 2.38 -6.21 -9.01
CA VAL A 5 2.13 -4.88 -9.58
C VAL A 5 1.95 -3.87 -8.45
N VAL A 6 2.71 -2.77 -8.51
CA VAL A 6 2.71 -1.72 -7.48
C VAL A 6 2.10 -0.44 -8.04
N ALA A 7 0.94 -0.04 -7.52
CA ALA A 7 0.31 1.24 -7.84
C ALA A 7 0.94 2.36 -7.00
N GLY A 8 1.43 3.41 -7.65
CA GLY A 8 2.22 4.47 -7.01
C GLY A 8 3.71 4.13 -6.92
N GLY A 9 4.26 3.49 -7.96
CA GLY A 9 5.62 2.92 -8.00
C GLY A 9 6.76 3.89 -7.68
N HIS A 10 6.61 5.20 -7.91
CA HIS A 10 7.63 6.18 -7.55
C HIS A 10 7.57 6.66 -6.08
N GLY A 11 6.64 6.13 -5.27
CA GLY A 11 6.60 6.42 -3.83
C GLY A 11 7.85 5.87 -3.13
N LYS A 12 8.36 6.57 -2.10
CA LYS A 12 9.57 6.14 -1.37
C LYS A 12 9.48 4.69 -0.87
N ILE A 13 8.31 4.28 -0.32
CA ILE A 13 8.10 2.90 0.13
C ILE A 13 8.02 1.95 -1.07
N ALA A 14 7.35 2.37 -2.16
CA ALA A 14 7.20 1.56 -3.36
C ALA A 14 8.55 1.23 -4.00
N LEU A 15 9.43 2.21 -4.21
CA LEU A 15 10.77 2.01 -4.77
C LEU A 15 11.63 1.05 -3.92
N ILE A 16 11.48 1.09 -2.59
CA ILE A 16 12.18 0.15 -1.70
C ILE A 16 11.60 -1.26 -1.86
N LEU A 17 10.26 -1.39 -1.88
CA LEU A 17 9.59 -2.67 -2.07
C LEU A 17 9.92 -3.29 -3.43
N GLU A 18 9.90 -2.49 -4.50
CA GLU A 18 10.24 -2.91 -5.86
C GLU A 18 11.65 -3.48 -5.92
N ARG A 19 12.62 -2.81 -5.28
CA ARG A 19 14.00 -3.31 -5.17
C ARG A 19 14.07 -4.63 -4.40
N LEU A 20 13.40 -4.73 -3.24
CA LEU A 20 13.38 -5.97 -2.45
C LEU A 20 12.79 -7.14 -3.25
N LEU A 21 11.73 -6.92 -4.01
CA LEU A 21 11.12 -7.92 -4.89
C LEU A 21 12.07 -8.32 -6.02
N ALA A 22 12.68 -7.35 -6.71
CA ALA A 22 13.62 -7.61 -7.81
C ALA A 22 14.88 -8.34 -7.34
N ASP A 23 15.49 -7.93 -6.21
CA ASP A 23 16.68 -8.56 -5.63
C ASP A 23 16.43 -10.03 -5.25
N ARG A 24 15.21 -10.37 -4.90
CA ARG A 24 14.76 -11.73 -4.59
C ARG A 24 14.42 -12.57 -5.85
N GLY A 25 14.41 -11.93 -7.03
CA GLY A 25 14.14 -12.59 -8.32
C GLY A 25 12.65 -12.65 -8.68
N ASP A 26 11.79 -11.85 -8.06
CA ASP A 26 10.41 -11.67 -8.48
C ASP A 26 10.28 -10.72 -9.66
N SER A 27 9.18 -10.83 -10.40
CA SER A 27 8.81 -9.88 -11.44
C SER A 27 7.99 -8.75 -10.83
N VAL A 28 8.46 -7.53 -10.93
CA VAL A 28 7.74 -6.37 -10.40
C VAL A 28 7.53 -5.32 -11.49
N SER A 29 6.35 -4.70 -11.49
CA SER A 29 6.05 -3.52 -12.33
C SER A 29 5.40 -2.44 -11.48
N GLY A 30 5.77 -1.18 -11.73
CA GLY A 30 5.27 -0.02 -11.02
C GLY A 30 4.44 0.90 -11.92
N PHE A 31 3.26 1.32 -11.46
CA PHE A 31 2.46 2.35 -12.12
C PHE A 31 2.94 3.72 -11.70
N ILE A 32 3.28 4.56 -12.67
CA ILE A 32 3.67 5.95 -12.48
C ILE A 32 2.84 6.87 -13.38
N ARG A 33 2.51 8.04 -12.88
CA ARG A 33 1.82 9.06 -13.67
C ARG A 33 2.78 9.90 -14.52
N ASN A 34 3.96 10.24 -13.97
CA ASN A 34 4.96 11.05 -14.65
C ASN A 34 6.05 10.15 -15.25
N PRO A 35 6.20 10.13 -16.60
CA PRO A 35 7.21 9.31 -17.27
C PRO A 35 8.67 9.69 -16.90
N GLU A 36 8.91 10.90 -16.37
CA GLU A 36 10.25 11.32 -15.91
C GLU A 36 10.76 10.47 -14.73
N HIS A 37 9.86 9.78 -14.03
CA HIS A 37 10.20 8.89 -12.92
C HIS A 37 10.63 7.47 -13.36
N SER A 38 10.62 7.17 -14.67
CA SER A 38 10.92 5.84 -15.21
C SER A 38 12.29 5.33 -14.77
N ALA A 39 13.32 6.18 -14.84
CA ALA A 39 14.68 5.80 -14.49
C ALA A 39 14.81 5.32 -13.02
N ASP A 40 14.03 5.87 -12.10
CA ASP A 40 14.07 5.46 -10.69
C ASP A 40 13.47 4.06 -10.48
N LEU A 41 12.39 3.72 -11.19
CA LEU A 41 11.79 2.39 -11.15
C LEU A 41 12.71 1.35 -11.81
N GLU A 42 13.29 1.68 -12.97
CA GLU A 42 14.27 0.81 -13.65
C GLU A 42 15.48 0.54 -12.76
N ALA A 43 15.98 1.56 -12.05
CA ALA A 43 17.06 1.41 -11.07
C ALA A 43 16.67 0.56 -9.85
N ALA A 44 15.37 0.51 -9.50
CA ALA A 44 14.84 -0.39 -8.50
C ALA A 44 14.56 -1.82 -9.05
N GLY A 45 14.79 -2.06 -10.33
CA GLY A 45 14.56 -3.36 -10.98
C GLY A 45 13.11 -3.61 -11.39
N ALA A 46 12.26 -2.58 -11.38
CA ALA A 46 10.85 -2.68 -11.76
C ALA A 46 10.61 -2.32 -13.23
N ALA A 47 9.71 -3.04 -13.89
CA ALA A 47 9.18 -2.62 -15.18
C ALA A 47 8.24 -1.41 -15.00
N VAL A 48 8.35 -0.45 -15.93
CA VAL A 48 7.61 0.81 -15.85
C VAL A 48 6.30 0.70 -16.63
N VAL A 49 5.21 1.11 -15.99
CA VAL A 49 3.92 1.33 -16.63
C VAL A 49 3.50 2.78 -16.39
N VAL A 50 3.47 3.58 -17.46
CA VAL A 50 3.00 4.96 -17.37
C VAL A 50 1.48 4.96 -17.44
N LEU A 51 0.83 5.17 -16.29
CA LEU A 51 -0.62 5.14 -16.14
C LEU A 51 -1.07 6.11 -15.05
N ASP A 52 -1.98 7.03 -15.39
CA ASP A 52 -2.58 7.94 -14.41
C ASP A 52 -3.86 7.34 -13.84
N LEU A 53 -3.79 6.86 -12.60
CA LEU A 53 -4.93 6.25 -11.91
C LEU A 53 -6.08 7.23 -11.63
N GLU A 54 -5.84 8.55 -11.73
CA GLU A 54 -6.91 9.55 -11.61
C GLU A 54 -7.74 9.68 -12.90
N GLN A 55 -7.29 9.09 -14.02
CA GLN A 55 -7.92 9.17 -15.34
C GLN A 55 -8.23 7.81 -15.97
N ALA A 56 -7.55 6.75 -15.50
CA ALA A 56 -7.66 5.42 -16.08
C ALA A 56 -9.03 4.78 -15.78
N SER A 57 -9.49 3.95 -16.70
CA SER A 57 -10.62 3.07 -16.51
C SER A 57 -10.21 1.76 -15.82
N VAL A 58 -11.20 1.02 -15.29
CA VAL A 58 -11.01 -0.32 -14.71
C VAL A 58 -10.37 -1.26 -15.74
N ASP A 59 -10.84 -1.25 -16.99
CA ASP A 59 -10.34 -2.14 -18.05
C ASP A 59 -8.87 -1.84 -18.40
N GLU A 60 -8.49 -0.56 -18.46
CA GLU A 60 -7.09 -0.16 -18.70
C GLU A 60 -6.17 -0.63 -17.58
N VAL A 61 -6.57 -0.46 -16.32
CA VAL A 61 -5.78 -0.94 -15.18
C VAL A 61 -5.73 -2.47 -15.18
N ALA A 62 -6.87 -3.15 -15.38
CA ALA A 62 -6.97 -4.61 -15.37
C ALA A 62 -6.07 -5.26 -16.44
N ALA A 63 -5.96 -4.66 -17.63
CA ALA A 63 -5.07 -5.16 -18.68
C ALA A 63 -3.60 -5.23 -18.23
N HIS A 64 -3.15 -4.32 -17.37
CA HIS A 64 -1.79 -4.37 -16.81
C HIS A 64 -1.64 -5.36 -15.64
N LEU A 65 -2.75 -5.84 -15.09
CA LEU A 65 -2.76 -6.84 -14.00
C LEU A 65 -2.82 -8.28 -14.52
N GLU A 66 -2.95 -8.51 -15.83
CA GLU A 66 -2.98 -9.86 -16.41
C GLU A 66 -1.78 -10.69 -15.92
N ALA A 67 -2.06 -11.89 -15.42
CA ALA A 67 -1.07 -12.81 -14.85
C ALA A 67 -0.26 -12.25 -13.66
N ALA A 68 -0.72 -11.19 -12.99
CA ALA A 68 -0.18 -10.80 -11.71
C ALA A 68 -0.67 -11.76 -10.60
N ASP A 69 0.23 -12.11 -9.68
CA ASP A 69 -0.10 -12.91 -8.50
C ASP A 69 -0.62 -12.01 -7.36
N ALA A 70 -0.16 -10.77 -7.31
CA ALA A 70 -0.56 -9.80 -6.29
C ALA A 70 -0.49 -8.37 -6.81
N VAL A 71 -1.30 -7.49 -6.20
CA VAL A 71 -1.23 -6.05 -6.38
C VAL A 71 -0.96 -5.36 -5.05
N VAL A 72 -0.19 -4.28 -5.09
CA VAL A 72 0.11 -3.44 -3.92
C VAL A 72 -0.34 -2.02 -4.21
N PHE A 73 -1.25 -1.48 -3.40
CA PHE A 73 -1.59 -0.06 -3.43
C PHE A 73 -0.67 0.73 -2.51
N ALA A 74 0.28 1.44 -3.09
CA ALA A 74 1.25 2.30 -2.41
C ALA A 74 1.13 3.77 -2.82
N ALA A 75 0.07 4.13 -3.56
CA ALA A 75 -0.16 5.50 -3.98
C ALA A 75 -0.72 6.36 -2.85
N GLY A 76 -0.42 7.63 -2.92
CA GLY A 76 -0.98 8.67 -2.07
C GLY A 76 -0.77 10.04 -2.69
N ALA A 77 -1.66 10.98 -2.40
CA ALA A 77 -1.61 12.32 -2.98
C ALA A 77 -0.36 13.13 -2.58
N GLY A 78 0.37 12.67 -1.56
CA GLY A 78 1.56 13.33 -1.05
C GLY A 78 1.28 14.59 -0.22
N PRO A 79 2.30 15.14 0.43
CA PRO A 79 2.19 16.39 1.19
C PRO A 79 1.91 17.57 0.27
N GLY A 80 1.12 18.54 0.74
CA GLY A 80 0.81 19.77 -0.02
C GLY A 80 -0.21 19.62 -1.14
N SER A 81 -0.80 18.44 -1.35
CA SER A 81 -1.73 18.18 -2.47
C SER A 81 -3.15 18.72 -2.29
N GLY A 82 -3.52 19.19 -1.10
CA GLY A 82 -4.88 19.65 -0.77
C GLY A 82 -5.91 18.53 -0.60
N ALA A 83 -7.09 18.86 -0.03
CA ALA A 83 -8.13 17.91 0.33
C ALA A 83 -8.70 17.14 -0.87
N ALA A 84 -8.97 17.83 -1.98
CA ALA A 84 -9.55 17.22 -3.18
C ALA A 84 -8.72 16.04 -3.71
N ARG A 85 -7.38 16.16 -3.70
CA ARG A 85 -6.52 15.07 -4.15
C ARG A 85 -6.41 13.92 -3.14
N LYS A 86 -6.79 14.11 -1.89
CA LYS A 86 -6.94 13.00 -0.96
C LYS A 86 -8.09 12.09 -1.38
N GLU A 87 -9.17 12.65 -1.88
CA GLU A 87 -10.30 11.88 -2.40
C GLU A 87 -9.92 11.11 -3.67
N THR A 88 -9.36 11.79 -4.68
CA THR A 88 -9.09 11.16 -5.98
C THR A 88 -7.96 10.15 -5.96
N VAL A 89 -6.92 10.37 -5.14
CA VAL A 89 -5.75 9.49 -5.09
C VAL A 89 -5.81 8.50 -3.92
N ASP A 90 -6.08 8.99 -2.68
CA ASP A 90 -6.01 8.12 -1.50
C ASP A 90 -7.24 7.21 -1.37
N ARG A 91 -8.42 7.62 -1.92
CA ARG A 91 -9.66 6.83 -1.95
C ARG A 91 -9.90 6.22 -3.33
N ASP A 92 -10.16 7.06 -4.34
CA ASP A 92 -10.73 6.60 -5.62
C ASP A 92 -9.73 5.74 -6.41
N ALA A 93 -8.44 6.07 -6.41
CA ALA A 93 -7.44 5.23 -7.06
C ALA A 93 -7.24 3.87 -6.35
N ALA A 94 -7.43 3.80 -5.01
CA ALA A 94 -7.40 2.54 -4.30
C ALA A 94 -8.60 1.65 -4.68
N ILE A 95 -9.79 2.25 -4.78
CA ILE A 95 -11.02 1.57 -5.22
C ILE A 95 -10.88 1.11 -6.68
N LEU A 96 -10.39 1.97 -7.57
CA LEU A 96 -10.13 1.63 -8.97
C LEU A 96 -9.19 0.42 -9.10
N LEU A 97 -8.08 0.41 -8.35
CA LEU A 97 -7.16 -0.73 -8.37
C LEU A 97 -7.83 -2.01 -7.86
N ALA A 98 -8.69 -1.92 -6.85
CA ALA A 98 -9.44 -3.06 -6.33
C ALA A 98 -10.46 -3.58 -7.35
N ASP A 99 -11.20 -2.69 -8.04
CA ASP A 99 -12.10 -3.06 -9.14
C ASP A 99 -11.34 -3.77 -10.27
N ALA A 100 -10.19 -3.23 -10.65
CA ALA A 100 -9.33 -3.82 -11.68
C ALA A 100 -8.73 -5.17 -11.26
N ALA A 101 -8.35 -5.34 -9.99
CA ALA A 101 -7.86 -6.60 -9.47
C ALA A 101 -8.95 -7.69 -9.54
N GLU A 102 -10.19 -7.37 -9.17
CA GLU A 102 -11.33 -8.29 -9.31
C GLU A 102 -11.58 -8.64 -10.79
N ALA A 103 -11.57 -7.64 -11.70
CA ALA A 103 -11.76 -7.84 -13.14
C ALA A 103 -10.66 -8.74 -13.74
N ALA A 104 -9.41 -8.55 -13.33
CA ALA A 104 -8.25 -9.35 -13.74
C ALA A 104 -8.14 -10.70 -12.99
N LYS A 105 -8.99 -10.97 -12.00
CA LYS A 105 -8.96 -12.15 -11.12
C LYS A 105 -7.68 -12.27 -10.29
N VAL A 106 -7.11 -11.15 -9.89
CA VAL A 106 -5.99 -11.09 -8.96
C VAL A 106 -6.56 -10.94 -7.55
N SER A 107 -6.58 -12.03 -6.78
CA SER A 107 -7.19 -12.02 -5.44
C SER A 107 -6.32 -11.34 -4.39
N ARG A 108 -4.99 -11.47 -4.49
CA ARG A 108 -4.08 -10.93 -3.47
C ARG A 108 -3.92 -9.42 -3.61
N TYR A 109 -4.46 -8.66 -2.66
CA TYR A 109 -4.46 -7.20 -2.63
C TYR A 109 -3.84 -6.70 -1.33
N VAL A 110 -2.74 -5.96 -1.40
CA VAL A 110 -2.08 -5.37 -0.23
C VAL A 110 -2.17 -3.85 -0.32
N MET A 111 -2.60 -3.19 0.76
CA MET A 111 -2.81 -1.74 0.77
C MET A 111 -2.01 -1.06 1.87
N ILE A 112 -1.29 0.00 1.51
CA ILE A 112 -0.76 0.95 2.48
C ILE A 112 -1.84 1.99 2.78
N SER A 113 -2.36 1.94 4.00
CA SER A 113 -3.29 2.92 4.55
C SER A 113 -2.57 3.86 5.52
N SER A 114 -3.20 4.23 6.59
CA SER A 114 -2.65 5.12 7.63
C SER A 114 -3.19 4.75 8.99
N MET A 115 -2.36 4.82 10.00
CA MET A 115 -2.82 4.86 11.39
C MET A 115 -3.89 5.96 11.55
N GLY A 116 -4.98 5.63 12.25
CA GLY A 116 -6.10 6.52 12.46
C GLY A 116 -7.01 6.74 11.24
N ALA A 117 -6.85 5.95 10.14
CA ALA A 117 -7.75 5.99 8.99
C ALA A 117 -9.19 5.65 9.42
N ASP A 118 -10.12 6.58 9.17
CA ASP A 118 -11.52 6.50 9.60
C ASP A 118 -12.37 7.34 8.64
N ALA A 119 -13.36 6.70 7.98
CA ALA A 119 -14.25 7.37 7.04
C ALA A 119 -15.10 8.47 7.71
N ASP A 120 -15.34 8.33 9.01
CA ASP A 120 -16.13 9.24 9.84
C ASP A 120 -15.26 10.11 10.77
N ALA A 121 -13.95 10.25 10.48
CA ALA A 121 -13.03 11.04 11.29
C ALA A 121 -13.64 12.42 11.61
N PRO A 122 -13.71 12.85 12.89
CA PRO A 122 -14.35 14.09 13.26
C PRO A 122 -13.55 15.32 12.77
N ASP A 123 -14.24 16.47 12.58
CA ASP A 123 -13.63 17.69 12.04
C ASP A 123 -12.50 18.26 12.93
N ASP A 124 -12.48 17.90 14.20
CA ASP A 124 -11.47 18.31 15.17
C ASP A 124 -10.29 17.32 15.31
N ALA A 125 -10.24 16.27 14.51
CA ALA A 125 -9.14 15.29 14.52
C ALA A 125 -7.79 15.85 14.04
N GLY A 126 -7.77 17.04 13.43
CA GLY A 126 -6.58 17.71 12.93
C GLY A 126 -6.89 18.92 12.04
N ASP A 127 -5.92 19.32 11.22
CA ASP A 127 -6.22 20.31 10.19
C ASP A 127 -7.16 19.72 9.12
N PRO A 128 -7.91 20.56 8.37
CA PRO A 128 -8.92 20.06 7.42
C PRO A 128 -8.37 19.15 6.32
N VAL A 129 -7.11 19.34 5.88
CA VAL A 129 -6.49 18.47 4.87
C VAL A 129 -6.13 17.12 5.48
N PHE A 130 -5.69 17.09 6.73
CA PHE A 130 -5.40 15.85 7.45
C PHE A 130 -6.68 15.06 7.74
N VAL A 131 -7.77 15.73 8.14
CA VAL A 131 -9.09 15.10 8.32
C VAL A 131 -9.58 14.50 6.99
N ALA A 132 -9.49 15.25 5.89
CA ALA A 132 -9.83 14.73 4.56
C ALA A 132 -8.97 13.51 4.17
N TYR A 133 -7.70 13.51 4.56
CA TYR A 133 -6.82 12.35 4.36
C TYR A 133 -7.26 11.13 5.16
N LEU A 134 -7.56 11.29 6.46
CA LEU A 134 -8.04 10.18 7.30
C LEU A 134 -9.35 9.59 6.77
N ARG A 135 -10.28 10.45 6.35
CA ARG A 135 -11.57 10.04 5.77
C ARG A 135 -11.37 9.30 4.44
N ALA A 136 -10.52 9.81 3.56
CA ALA A 136 -10.23 9.17 2.29
C ALA A 136 -9.62 7.77 2.48
N LYS A 137 -8.62 7.65 3.37
CA LYS A 137 -8.01 6.35 3.71
C LYS A 137 -9.02 5.41 4.39
N GLY A 138 -9.83 5.90 5.32
CA GLY A 138 -10.86 5.11 5.98
C GLY A 138 -11.89 4.57 4.99
N ALA A 139 -12.39 5.42 4.09
CA ALA A 139 -13.35 5.01 3.05
C ALA A 139 -12.75 3.99 2.07
N ALA A 140 -11.47 4.13 1.71
CA ALA A 140 -10.76 3.13 0.91
C ALA A 140 -10.62 1.80 1.66
N ASP A 141 -10.22 1.84 2.93
CA ASP A 141 -10.11 0.65 3.79
C ASP A 141 -11.46 -0.10 3.88
N ASP A 142 -12.56 0.62 4.10
CA ASP A 142 -13.91 0.03 4.19
C ASP A 142 -14.33 -0.62 2.88
N ASN A 143 -14.07 0.04 1.76
CA ASN A 143 -14.36 -0.51 0.44
C ASN A 143 -13.57 -1.79 0.17
N VAL A 144 -12.26 -1.79 0.44
CA VAL A 144 -11.40 -2.95 0.22
C VAL A 144 -11.78 -4.12 1.14
N ARG A 145 -12.06 -3.86 2.43
CA ARG A 145 -12.51 -4.90 3.38
C ARG A 145 -13.83 -5.55 3.00
N ALA A 146 -14.73 -4.80 2.37
CA ALA A 146 -16.05 -5.33 1.98
C ALA A 146 -15.98 -6.32 0.80
N ARG A 147 -14.85 -6.39 0.08
CA ARG A 147 -14.69 -7.19 -1.14
C ARG A 147 -14.31 -8.63 -0.83
N LYS A 148 -15.27 -9.53 -0.97
CA LYS A 148 -15.08 -10.97 -0.68
C LYS A 148 -14.23 -11.70 -1.72
N ALA A 149 -14.05 -11.14 -2.92
CA ALA A 149 -13.22 -11.71 -3.96
C ALA A 149 -11.72 -11.39 -3.77
N LEU A 150 -11.41 -10.44 -2.87
CA LEU A 150 -10.03 -10.06 -2.57
C LEU A 150 -9.54 -10.67 -1.24
N GLU A 151 -8.38 -11.26 -1.31
CA GLU A 151 -7.56 -11.66 -0.17
C GLU A 151 -6.74 -10.43 0.29
N SER A 152 -7.46 -9.43 0.81
CA SER A 152 -6.88 -8.13 1.11
C SER A 152 -6.13 -8.12 2.45
N THR A 153 -5.03 -7.38 2.51
CA THR A 153 -4.36 -7.00 3.76
C THR A 153 -4.14 -5.49 3.76
N ILE A 154 -4.60 -4.81 4.81
CA ILE A 154 -4.47 -3.37 4.98
C ILE A 154 -3.45 -3.08 6.07
N VAL A 155 -2.34 -2.47 5.68
CA VAL A 155 -1.26 -2.06 6.58
C VAL A 155 -1.42 -0.58 6.90
N ARG A 156 -1.56 -0.23 8.18
CA ARG A 156 -1.71 1.13 8.70
C ARG A 156 -0.45 1.58 9.44
N PRO A 157 0.56 2.12 8.75
CA PRO A 157 1.78 2.56 9.41
C PRO A 157 1.56 3.78 10.28
N GLY A 158 2.36 3.89 11.34
CA GLY A 158 2.53 5.10 12.12
C GLY A 158 3.24 6.22 11.35
N HIS A 159 3.81 7.19 12.07
CA HIS A 159 4.52 8.30 11.44
C HIS A 159 5.77 7.80 10.68
N LEU A 160 5.79 8.06 9.37
CA LEU A 160 6.85 7.58 8.47
C LEU A 160 8.12 8.43 8.60
N THR A 161 9.27 7.78 8.81
CA THR A 161 10.59 8.43 8.82
C THR A 161 11.45 7.97 7.64
N ASP A 162 12.51 8.74 7.35
CA ASP A 162 13.53 8.40 6.36
C ASP A 162 14.81 7.84 7.04
N ASP A 163 14.73 7.47 8.32
CA ASP A 163 15.80 6.79 9.02
C ASP A 163 16.02 5.39 8.44
N PRO A 164 17.22 4.79 8.61
CA PRO A 164 17.45 3.39 8.25
C PRO A 164 16.47 2.45 8.97
N GLY A 165 16.05 1.40 8.29
CA GLY A 165 15.23 0.34 8.87
C GLY A 165 15.97 -0.42 9.97
N ILE A 166 15.25 -0.84 10.99
CA ILE A 166 15.77 -1.63 12.11
C ILE A 166 15.38 -3.11 12.03
N GLY A 167 14.51 -3.47 11.06
CA GLY A 167 14.03 -4.84 10.86
C GLY A 167 13.11 -5.38 11.96
N ARG A 168 12.59 -4.49 12.83
CA ARG A 168 11.77 -4.86 13.98
C ARG A 168 10.56 -3.93 14.12
N VAL A 169 9.41 -4.52 14.41
CA VAL A 169 8.14 -3.81 14.46
C VAL A 169 7.27 -4.27 15.64
N LEU A 170 6.28 -3.47 15.94
CA LEU A 170 5.08 -3.85 16.68
C LEU A 170 3.90 -3.81 15.71
N ILE A 171 3.19 -4.93 15.59
CA ILE A 171 1.94 -5.09 14.82
C ILE A 171 0.82 -5.37 15.80
N ALA A 172 -0.30 -4.65 15.69
CA ALA A 172 -1.52 -4.88 16.47
C ALA A 172 -2.72 -4.21 15.77
N ASP A 173 -3.94 -4.52 16.22
CA ASP A 173 -5.16 -3.80 15.79
C ASP A 173 -5.04 -2.30 16.11
N SER A 174 -4.42 -1.99 17.24
CA SER A 174 -4.05 -0.62 17.63
C SER A 174 -2.72 -0.63 18.40
N THR A 175 -1.72 0.06 17.85
CA THR A 175 -0.37 0.14 18.46
C THR A 175 -0.18 1.36 19.35
N GLY A 176 -1.11 2.34 19.28
CA GLY A 176 -0.85 3.68 19.75
C GLY A 176 0.11 4.46 18.82
N ARG A 177 0.39 5.73 19.16
CA ARG A 177 1.24 6.59 18.33
C ARG A 177 2.69 6.11 18.33
N GLY A 178 3.30 6.05 17.16
CA GLY A 178 4.72 5.68 17.00
C GLY A 178 5.24 6.04 15.61
N ASN A 179 6.56 5.97 15.48
CA ASN A 179 7.25 6.17 14.20
C ASN A 179 7.59 4.81 13.57
N ILE A 180 7.83 4.81 12.27
CA ILE A 180 8.35 3.66 11.55
C ILE A 180 9.17 4.12 10.33
N PRO A 181 10.39 3.60 10.11
CA PRO A 181 11.14 3.82 8.88
C PRO A 181 10.39 3.28 7.66
N ARG A 182 10.46 4.00 6.54
CA ARG A 182 9.90 3.53 5.26
C ARG A 182 10.49 2.21 4.80
N GLU A 183 11.76 1.96 5.12
CA GLU A 183 12.41 0.67 4.86
C GLU A 183 11.73 -0.48 5.60
N ASP A 184 11.37 -0.29 6.87
CA ASP A 184 10.66 -1.31 7.64
C ASP A 184 9.22 -1.51 7.14
N VAL A 185 8.53 -0.44 6.69
CA VAL A 185 7.21 -0.59 6.05
C VAL A 185 7.33 -1.43 4.77
N ALA A 186 8.32 -1.17 3.92
CA ALA A 186 8.52 -1.96 2.71
C ALA A 186 8.83 -3.44 3.03
N ALA A 187 9.64 -3.69 4.06
CA ALA A 187 9.93 -5.05 4.53
C ALA A 187 8.68 -5.75 5.12
N VAL A 188 7.80 -5.01 5.81
CA VAL A 188 6.50 -5.54 6.28
C VAL A 188 5.62 -5.92 5.08
N LEU A 189 5.53 -5.07 4.05
CA LEU A 189 4.75 -5.39 2.85
C LEU A 189 5.27 -6.64 2.14
N LEU A 190 6.60 -6.80 2.05
CA LEU A 190 7.22 -8.00 1.50
C LEU A 190 6.84 -9.24 2.30
N ALA A 191 6.93 -9.18 3.64
CA ALA A 191 6.55 -10.28 4.52
C ALA A 191 5.05 -10.61 4.44
N VAL A 192 4.19 -9.59 4.29
CA VAL A 192 2.74 -9.73 4.09
C VAL A 192 2.44 -10.44 2.76
N LEU A 193 3.14 -10.12 1.68
CA LEU A 193 2.99 -10.80 0.40
C LEU A 193 3.34 -12.29 0.51
N ASP A 194 4.31 -12.65 1.36
CA ASP A 194 4.76 -14.03 1.59
C ASP A 194 3.90 -14.79 2.62
N THR A 195 2.97 -14.11 3.29
CA THR A 195 2.15 -14.69 4.36
C THR A 195 0.67 -14.65 4.00
N PRO A 196 0.14 -15.65 3.26
CA PRO A 196 -1.28 -15.70 2.86
C PRO A 196 -2.25 -15.61 4.04
N GLY A 197 -1.84 -16.06 5.24
CA GLY A 197 -2.65 -15.98 6.45
C GLY A 197 -2.99 -14.54 6.91
N THR A 198 -2.39 -13.51 6.30
CA THR A 198 -2.76 -12.10 6.56
C THR A 198 -3.98 -11.64 5.77
N ALA A 199 -4.53 -12.49 4.90
CA ALA A 199 -5.73 -12.19 4.14
C ALA A 199 -6.91 -11.86 5.07
N GLY A 200 -7.63 -10.78 4.76
CA GLY A 200 -8.74 -10.27 5.57
C GLY A 200 -8.32 -9.38 6.74
N GLN A 201 -7.02 -9.20 6.99
CA GLN A 201 -6.55 -8.43 8.14
C GLN A 201 -6.37 -6.94 7.83
N THR A 202 -6.60 -6.13 8.86
CA THR A 202 -6.21 -4.72 8.94
C THR A 202 -5.45 -4.54 10.24
N PHE A 203 -4.24 -4.02 10.19
CA PHE A 203 -3.44 -3.80 11.40
C PHE A 203 -2.59 -2.53 11.32
N GLU A 204 -2.31 -1.96 12.48
CA GLU A 204 -1.34 -0.88 12.63
C GLU A 204 0.06 -1.45 12.79
N VAL A 205 1.06 -0.67 12.34
CA VAL A 205 2.48 -1.03 12.46
C VAL A 205 3.33 0.19 12.81
N ILE A 206 4.17 0.02 13.84
CA ILE A 206 5.20 0.99 14.26
C ILE A 206 6.53 0.25 14.51
N SER A 207 7.61 0.98 14.72
CA SER A 207 8.87 0.39 15.22
C SER A 207 8.63 -0.32 16.54
N GLY A 208 9.27 -1.46 16.75
CA GLY A 208 9.09 -2.30 17.94
C GLY A 208 10.26 -3.24 18.17
N ASP A 209 10.05 -4.30 18.92
CA ASP A 209 11.10 -5.23 19.33
C ASP A 209 11.01 -6.60 18.63
N THR A 210 9.94 -6.87 17.87
CA THR A 210 9.72 -8.15 17.21
C THR A 210 10.29 -8.13 15.79
N PRO A 211 11.10 -9.12 15.36
CA PRO A 211 11.51 -9.24 13.96
C PRO A 211 10.30 -9.24 13.01
N ILE A 212 10.40 -8.53 11.88
CA ILE A 212 9.27 -8.32 10.97
C ILE A 212 8.58 -9.62 10.55
N ALA A 213 9.35 -10.63 10.15
CA ALA A 213 8.78 -11.93 9.72
C ALA A 213 7.99 -12.61 10.84
N ASP A 214 8.48 -12.53 12.08
CA ASP A 214 7.82 -13.13 13.25
C ASP A 214 6.55 -12.33 13.60
N ALA A 215 6.60 -10.98 13.55
CA ALA A 215 5.47 -10.12 13.84
C ALA A 215 4.32 -10.35 12.86
N VAL A 216 4.62 -10.41 11.55
CA VAL A 216 3.61 -10.69 10.51
C VAL A 216 3.03 -12.10 10.65
N THR A 217 3.85 -13.10 10.94
CA THR A 217 3.36 -14.48 11.14
C THR A 217 2.48 -14.58 12.39
N THR A 218 2.82 -13.87 13.46
CA THR A 218 2.06 -13.92 14.71
C THR A 218 0.70 -13.23 14.57
N SER A 219 0.61 -12.14 13.79
CA SER A 219 -0.66 -11.44 13.54
C SER A 219 -1.73 -12.34 12.88
N THR A 220 -1.34 -13.45 12.26
CA THR A 220 -2.28 -14.39 11.62
C THR A 220 -2.94 -15.39 12.58
N ARG A 221 -2.57 -15.39 13.87
CA ARG A 221 -3.00 -16.42 14.84
C ARG A 221 -4.11 -15.97 15.79
N GLU A 222 -4.53 -14.70 15.68
CA GLU A 222 -5.64 -14.13 16.46
C GLU A 222 -6.87 -13.96 15.59
#